data_85e63f1016b5009c56e5a5c8c86aecb0
#
_entry.id   85e63f1016b5009c56e5a5c8c86aecb0
#
_cell.length_a   1.000
_cell.length_b   1.000
_cell.length_c   1.000
_cell.angle_alpha   90.00
_cell.angle_beta   90.00
_cell.angle_gamma   90.00
#
_symmetry.space_group_name_H-M   'P 1'
#
loop_
_entity.id
_entity.type
_entity.pdbx_description
1 polymer ?
#
loop_
_entity_poly.entity_id
_entity_poly.type
_entity_poly.pdbx_seq_one_letter_code
_entity_poly.pdbx_strand_id
1 'polypeptide(L)'
;MKICSRHGDRRHSLDPNEIAQWRERVEVGNAYINRTTTGAIVRRQPFGGWKDSCVGPGSKAGGPNYVSTFFDWTEEHLPELRSRPVAETRSVLSRLKSMLGTPHVARLEAAAESYAYWWDNEFSIEHDPSQIHGETNHFRYRPRPWHMLRFSEAWTGDNAIGSSLIALACHTVGTQLLLSAAAPDQALEKFAKSVRAKLVIETSEELVERLREMEGGTLRFYGGCDRSQFSPSSIGNLPILNSSSLANGRIELLNYLKEQSISETVHRYGNLFE
;
A
#
# COMPACT_ATOMS: atom_id res chain seq x y z
N MET A 1 1.92 19.00 16.50
CA MET A 1 2.19 19.95 15.40
C MET A 1 1.74 19.29 14.11
N LYS A 2 0.57 19.64 13.57
CA LYS A 2 0.10 19.11 12.28
C LYS A 2 1.07 19.60 11.20
N ILE A 3 1.89 18.72 10.69
CA ILE A 3 2.74 19.01 9.52
C ILE A 3 1.79 19.06 8.33
N CYS A 4 1.59 20.27 7.82
CA CYS A 4 0.76 20.56 6.66
C CYS A 4 1.12 19.64 5.47
N SER A 5 0.10 19.22 4.76
CA SER A 5 0.14 18.50 3.48
C SER A 5 1.16 19.10 2.50
N ARG A 6 2.36 18.56 2.42
CA ARG A 6 3.37 19.04 1.46
C ARG A 6 3.62 17.98 0.39
N HIS A 7 3.61 18.43 -0.87
CA HIS A 7 4.01 17.60 -2.02
C HIS A 7 5.45 17.12 -1.86
N GLY A 8 6.31 17.94 -1.22
CA GLY A 8 7.69 17.63 -0.96
C GLY A 8 8.21 18.30 0.30
N ASP A 9 9.23 17.73 0.90
CA ASP A 9 10.00 18.31 2.00
C ASP A 9 11.50 18.20 1.72
N ARG A 10 12.31 19.05 2.35
CA ARG A 10 13.75 19.10 2.15
C ARG A 10 14.50 19.14 3.45
N ARG A 11 15.69 18.53 3.44
CA ARG A 11 16.69 18.60 4.52
C ARG A 11 18.02 19.05 3.96
N HIS A 12 18.68 19.94 4.68
CA HIS A 12 20.09 20.28 4.44
C HIS A 12 20.90 19.82 5.65
N SER A 13 21.81 18.90 5.43
CA SER A 13 22.71 18.37 6.45
C SER A 13 23.92 17.75 5.77
N LEU A 14 25.04 17.72 6.51
CA LEU A 14 26.26 17.02 6.13
C LEU A 14 26.53 15.81 7.03
N ASP A 15 25.70 15.63 8.05
CA ASP A 15 25.75 14.46 8.93
C ASP A 15 24.94 13.31 8.33
N PRO A 16 25.59 12.20 7.92
CA PRO A 16 24.91 11.05 7.35
C PRO A 16 23.88 10.43 8.31
N ASN A 17 24.11 10.49 9.63
CA ASN A 17 23.19 9.94 10.61
C ASN A 17 21.92 10.78 10.70
N GLU A 18 22.04 12.10 10.64
CA GLU A 18 20.90 13.01 10.60
C GLU A 18 20.07 12.80 9.33
N ILE A 19 20.74 12.66 8.18
CA ILE A 19 20.10 12.35 6.90
C ILE A 19 19.35 11.02 6.98
N ALA A 20 19.99 9.95 7.47
CA ALA A 20 19.38 8.64 7.61
C ALA A 20 18.14 8.66 8.51
N GLN A 21 18.25 9.31 9.68
CA GLN A 21 17.11 9.45 10.60
C GLN A 21 15.95 10.23 9.97
N TRP A 22 16.25 11.29 9.22
CA TRP A 22 15.21 12.07 8.53
C TRP A 22 14.56 11.27 7.41
N ARG A 23 15.34 10.54 6.59
CA ARG A 23 14.82 9.65 5.54
C ARG A 23 13.81 8.64 6.08
N GLU A 24 14.07 8.09 7.27
CA GLU A 24 13.15 7.11 7.90
C GLU A 24 11.85 7.73 8.39
N ARG A 25 11.87 8.99 8.81
CA ARG A 25 10.72 9.66 9.44
C ARG A 25 9.92 10.55 8.53
N VAL A 26 10.49 10.97 7.39
CA VAL A 26 9.83 11.92 6.50
C VAL A 26 8.62 11.31 5.82
N GLU A 27 7.46 11.93 5.99
CA GLU A 27 6.18 11.47 5.46
C GLU A 27 5.70 12.36 4.31
N VAL A 28 6.45 12.35 3.22
CA VAL A 28 6.14 13.07 1.99
C VAL A 28 6.37 12.19 0.77
N GLY A 29 5.68 12.49 -0.32
CA GLY A 29 5.88 11.76 -1.56
C GLY A 29 7.23 12.04 -2.19
N ASN A 30 7.69 13.31 -2.18
CA ASN A 30 8.99 13.72 -2.70
C ASN A 30 9.86 14.31 -1.59
N ALA A 31 11.01 13.69 -1.32
CA ALA A 31 12.00 14.11 -0.33
C ALA A 31 13.27 14.61 -1.04
N TYR A 32 13.83 15.72 -0.55
CA TYR A 32 14.99 16.35 -1.17
C TYR A 32 16.07 16.59 -0.12
N ILE A 33 17.29 16.10 -0.41
CA ILE A 33 18.44 16.22 0.49
C ILE A 33 19.52 17.05 -0.20
N ASN A 34 19.97 18.11 0.47
CA ASN A 34 21.01 19.01 0.01
C ASN A 34 20.73 19.64 -1.37
N ARG A 35 19.47 19.80 -1.72
CA ARG A 35 19.03 20.40 -2.99
C ARG A 35 17.71 21.16 -2.85
N THR A 36 17.31 21.88 -3.90
CA THR A 36 16.02 22.57 -3.98
C THR A 36 14.88 21.57 -4.18
N THR A 37 13.66 21.97 -3.82
CA THR A 37 12.45 21.17 -4.00
C THR A 37 11.88 21.25 -5.43
N THR A 38 12.63 21.76 -6.38
CA THR A 38 12.23 21.90 -7.77
C THR A 38 12.80 20.76 -8.61
N GLY A 39 12.02 20.29 -9.56
CA GLY A 39 12.41 19.27 -10.52
C GLY A 39 11.60 17.97 -10.34
N ALA A 40 10.78 17.68 -11.33
CA ALA A 40 10.14 16.40 -11.52
C ALA A 40 10.60 15.88 -12.88
N ILE A 41 11.27 14.75 -12.88
CA ILE A 41 11.83 14.16 -14.12
C ILE A 41 11.41 12.70 -14.15
N VAL A 42 10.87 12.28 -15.29
CA VAL A 42 10.45 10.90 -15.54
C VAL A 42 11.58 9.93 -15.19
N ARG A 43 11.27 8.90 -14.43
CA ARG A 43 12.16 7.85 -13.91
C ARG A 43 13.25 8.31 -12.93
N ARG A 44 13.71 9.56 -13.01
CA ARG A 44 14.72 10.11 -12.11
C ARG A 44 14.09 10.65 -10.83
N GLN A 45 13.05 11.47 -10.96
CA GLN A 45 12.35 12.10 -9.86
C GLN A 45 10.82 12.02 -10.09
N PRO A 46 10.24 10.82 -10.05
CA PRO A 46 8.79 10.66 -10.21
C PRO A 46 8.05 11.52 -9.19
N PHE A 47 7.02 12.24 -9.64
CA PHE A 47 6.36 13.27 -8.85
C PHE A 47 4.96 12.85 -8.40
N GLY A 48 4.68 13.02 -7.11
CA GLY A 48 3.38 12.77 -6.51
C GLY A 48 3.42 12.96 -5.00
N GLY A 49 2.39 13.58 -4.46
CA GLY A 49 2.26 13.83 -3.02
C GLY A 49 1.74 12.63 -2.23
N TRP A 50 1.70 12.80 -0.91
CA TRP A 50 0.99 11.95 0.03
C TRP A 50 -0.07 12.77 0.75
N LYS A 51 -0.96 12.11 1.52
CA LYS A 51 -2.01 12.75 2.36
C LYS A 51 -2.90 13.65 1.50
N ASP A 52 -3.20 14.85 1.95
CA ASP A 52 -4.09 15.80 1.25
C ASP A 52 -3.54 16.34 -0.08
N SER A 53 -2.25 16.11 -0.34
CA SER A 53 -1.64 16.47 -1.63
C SER A 53 -1.68 15.37 -2.68
N CYS A 54 -2.46 14.32 -2.43
CA CYS A 54 -2.66 13.20 -3.35
C CYS A 54 -4.15 12.88 -3.47
N VAL A 55 -4.60 12.56 -4.67
CA VAL A 55 -5.93 12.03 -4.96
C VAL A 55 -5.78 10.63 -5.55
N GLY A 56 -6.62 9.69 -5.08
CA GLY A 56 -6.58 8.30 -5.54
C GLY A 56 -5.43 7.46 -4.97
N PRO A 57 -5.01 6.40 -5.65
CA PRO A 57 -4.04 5.43 -5.12
C PRO A 57 -2.62 5.97 -4.95
N GLY A 58 -2.29 7.13 -5.54
CA GLY A 58 -1.06 7.85 -5.26
C GLY A 58 0.18 7.36 -6.01
N SER A 59 0.01 6.73 -7.17
CA SER A 59 1.14 6.41 -8.06
C SER A 59 1.76 7.69 -8.61
N LYS A 60 3.10 7.72 -8.66
CA LYS A 60 3.84 8.91 -9.04
C LYS A 60 3.90 9.08 -10.54
N ALA A 61 3.56 10.28 -11.04
CA ALA A 61 3.74 10.64 -12.44
C ALA A 61 5.21 10.48 -12.84
N GLY A 62 5.45 9.76 -13.93
CA GLY A 62 6.79 9.39 -14.39
C GLY A 62 7.46 8.25 -13.62
N GLY A 63 6.75 7.64 -12.66
CA GLY A 63 7.20 6.45 -11.93
C GLY A 63 6.86 5.15 -12.65
N PRO A 64 7.42 4.02 -12.16
CA PRO A 64 7.28 2.72 -12.82
C PRO A 64 5.85 2.18 -12.84
N ASN A 65 4.98 2.64 -11.94
CA ASN A 65 3.62 2.13 -11.79
C ASN A 65 2.54 3.09 -12.29
N TYR A 66 2.91 4.27 -12.80
CA TYR A 66 1.93 5.29 -13.19
C TYR A 66 0.99 4.81 -14.30
N VAL A 67 1.54 4.17 -15.31
CA VAL A 67 0.75 3.67 -16.46
C VAL A 67 -0.22 2.57 -16.03
N SER A 68 0.14 1.75 -15.03
CA SER A 68 -0.73 0.67 -14.55
C SER A 68 -2.04 1.15 -13.92
N THR A 69 -2.11 2.42 -13.53
CA THR A 69 -3.34 3.02 -12.95
C THR A 69 -4.45 3.27 -13.97
N PHE A 70 -4.13 3.18 -15.26
CA PHE A 70 -5.10 3.36 -16.35
C PHE A 70 -5.70 2.05 -16.87
N PHE A 71 -5.36 0.92 -16.25
CA PHE A 71 -5.82 -0.40 -16.65
C PHE A 71 -6.67 -1.05 -15.57
N ASP A 72 -7.68 -1.78 -15.99
CA ASP A 72 -8.35 -2.77 -15.18
C ASP A 72 -7.63 -4.12 -15.33
N TRP A 73 -7.32 -4.75 -14.20
CA TRP A 73 -6.55 -5.98 -14.17
C TRP A 73 -7.43 -7.17 -13.86
N THR A 74 -7.28 -8.23 -14.65
CA THR A 74 -7.93 -9.54 -14.46
C THR A 74 -6.90 -10.65 -14.45
N GLU A 75 -7.21 -11.78 -13.83
CA GLU A 75 -6.37 -12.96 -13.80
C GLU A 75 -6.93 -14.03 -14.70
N GLU A 76 -6.16 -14.45 -15.71
CA GLU A 76 -6.44 -15.64 -16.50
C GLU A 76 -5.69 -16.86 -15.96
N HIS A 77 -4.48 -16.64 -15.42
CA HIS A 77 -3.62 -17.70 -14.90
C HIS A 77 -3.02 -17.31 -13.55
N LEU A 78 -2.70 -18.33 -12.74
CA LEU A 78 -2.00 -18.12 -11.49
C LEU A 78 -0.56 -17.64 -11.75
N PRO A 79 0.00 -16.77 -10.89
CA PRO A 79 1.34 -16.23 -11.07
C PRO A 79 2.41 -17.33 -11.04
N GLU A 80 3.41 -17.20 -11.92
CA GLU A 80 4.54 -18.14 -12.03
C GLU A 80 5.71 -17.77 -11.11
N LEU A 81 5.98 -16.44 -10.95
CA LEU A 81 7.07 -15.96 -10.10
C LEU A 81 6.68 -16.06 -8.62
N ARG A 82 7.37 -16.92 -7.88
CA ARG A 82 7.02 -17.30 -6.52
C ARG A 82 8.25 -17.45 -5.62
N SER A 83 8.11 -17.05 -4.37
CA SER A 83 9.08 -17.25 -3.31
C SER A 83 8.40 -17.76 -2.04
N ARG A 84 9.17 -18.34 -1.13
CA ARG A 84 8.63 -18.83 0.14
C ARG A 84 8.21 -17.65 1.05
N PRO A 85 6.95 -17.54 1.43
CA PRO A 85 6.50 -16.46 2.32
C PRO A 85 7.16 -16.56 3.71
N VAL A 86 7.25 -15.44 4.42
CA VAL A 86 7.74 -15.41 5.81
C VAL A 86 6.84 -16.23 6.75
N ALA A 87 7.37 -16.61 7.91
CA ALA A 87 6.68 -17.54 8.84
C ALA A 87 5.29 -17.05 9.26
N GLU A 88 5.13 -15.75 9.45
CA GLU A 88 3.85 -15.16 9.84
C GLU A 88 2.79 -15.30 8.74
N THR A 89 3.12 -14.94 7.50
CA THR A 89 2.23 -15.09 6.34
C THR A 89 1.86 -16.57 6.12
N ARG A 90 2.82 -17.50 6.26
CA ARG A 90 2.53 -18.94 6.19
C ARG A 90 1.55 -19.42 7.26
N SER A 91 1.66 -18.89 8.48
CA SER A 91 0.72 -19.21 9.56
C SER A 91 -0.70 -18.74 9.23
N VAL A 92 -0.85 -17.54 8.68
CA VAL A 92 -2.15 -17.03 8.21
C VAL A 92 -2.67 -17.87 7.06
N LEU A 93 -1.85 -18.15 6.05
CA LEU A 93 -2.19 -19.00 4.91
C LEU A 93 -2.73 -20.37 5.35
N SER A 94 -2.06 -21.02 6.31
CA SER A 94 -2.50 -22.33 6.82
C SER A 94 -3.91 -22.28 7.42
N ARG A 95 -4.22 -21.22 8.19
CA ARG A 95 -5.56 -21.04 8.76
C ARG A 95 -6.63 -20.77 7.70
N LEU A 96 -6.31 -19.92 6.71
CA LEU A 96 -7.22 -19.60 5.60
C LEU A 96 -7.52 -20.83 4.74
N LYS A 97 -6.51 -21.68 4.45
CA LYS A 97 -6.71 -22.96 3.75
C LYS A 97 -7.69 -23.88 4.47
N SER A 98 -7.58 -23.94 5.80
CA SER A 98 -8.50 -24.76 6.63
C SER A 98 -9.93 -24.19 6.63
N MET A 99 -10.11 -22.89 6.47
CA MET A 99 -11.42 -22.24 6.46
C MET A 99 -12.14 -22.34 5.11
N LEU A 100 -11.40 -22.14 4.01
CA LEU A 100 -12.00 -22.02 2.67
C LEU A 100 -12.07 -23.35 1.89
N GLY A 101 -11.30 -24.34 2.31
CA GLY A 101 -11.30 -25.66 1.69
C GLY A 101 -10.56 -25.76 0.35
N THR A 102 -10.57 -26.97 -0.20
CA THR A 102 -9.73 -27.39 -1.32
C THR A 102 -9.83 -26.54 -2.60
N PRO A 103 -11.00 -26.04 -3.05
CA PRO A 103 -11.10 -25.31 -4.32
C PRO A 103 -10.25 -24.05 -4.38
N HIS A 104 -9.94 -23.45 -3.23
CA HIS A 104 -9.28 -22.14 -3.15
C HIS A 104 -7.80 -22.22 -2.76
N VAL A 105 -7.34 -23.42 -2.35
CA VAL A 105 -5.97 -23.61 -1.83
C VAL A 105 -4.91 -23.20 -2.83
N ALA A 106 -5.02 -23.65 -4.08
CA ALA A 106 -4.02 -23.33 -5.12
C ALA A 106 -3.87 -21.82 -5.36
N ARG A 107 -5.01 -21.08 -5.37
CA ARG A 107 -5.00 -19.62 -5.55
C ARG A 107 -4.40 -18.90 -4.35
N LEU A 108 -4.71 -19.32 -3.12
CA LEU A 108 -4.14 -18.75 -1.89
C LEU A 108 -2.63 -18.98 -1.79
N GLU A 109 -2.17 -20.18 -2.13
CA GLU A 109 -0.73 -20.52 -2.15
C GLU A 109 0.00 -19.70 -3.20
N ALA A 110 -0.49 -19.70 -4.44
CA ALA A 110 0.10 -18.92 -5.52
C ALA A 110 0.17 -17.42 -5.19
N ALA A 111 -0.87 -16.87 -4.56
CA ALA A 111 -0.90 -15.48 -4.12
C ALA A 111 0.17 -15.22 -3.04
N ALA A 112 0.18 -15.99 -1.97
CA ALA A 112 1.13 -15.80 -0.87
C ALA A 112 2.59 -15.89 -1.36
N GLU A 113 2.89 -16.84 -2.25
CA GLU A 113 4.22 -17.04 -2.84
C GLU A 113 4.58 -15.91 -3.83
N SER A 114 3.62 -15.45 -4.64
CA SER A 114 3.81 -14.31 -5.55
C SER A 114 4.02 -13.01 -4.77
N TYR A 115 3.25 -12.79 -3.70
CA TYR A 115 3.42 -11.61 -2.84
C TYR A 115 4.80 -11.59 -2.19
N ALA A 116 5.28 -12.74 -1.68
CA ALA A 116 6.62 -12.86 -1.14
C ALA A 116 7.69 -12.55 -2.19
N TYR A 117 7.56 -13.11 -3.40
CA TYR A 117 8.51 -12.85 -4.49
C TYR A 117 8.61 -11.35 -4.82
N TRP A 118 7.48 -10.68 -5.05
CA TRP A 118 7.48 -9.28 -5.44
C TRP A 118 7.86 -8.35 -4.29
N TRP A 119 7.55 -8.73 -3.05
CA TRP A 119 8.04 -8.01 -1.87
C TRP A 119 9.56 -8.05 -1.81
N ASP A 120 10.16 -9.22 -1.89
CA ASP A 120 11.60 -9.42 -1.72
C ASP A 120 12.43 -8.86 -2.89
N ASN A 121 11.89 -8.88 -4.13
CA ASN A 121 12.66 -8.52 -5.33
C ASN A 121 12.32 -7.14 -5.90
N GLU A 122 11.27 -6.49 -5.44
CA GLU A 122 10.86 -5.16 -5.95
C GLU A 122 10.52 -4.19 -4.80
N PHE A 123 9.52 -4.51 -3.97
CA PHE A 123 8.88 -3.52 -3.12
C PHE A 123 9.60 -3.22 -1.82
N SER A 124 10.41 -4.14 -1.29
CA SER A 124 11.25 -3.91 -0.11
C SER A 124 12.59 -3.24 -0.42
N ILE A 125 12.92 -3.04 -1.71
CA ILE A 125 14.20 -2.53 -2.18
C ILE A 125 14.07 -1.04 -2.58
N GLU A 126 15.13 -0.27 -2.36
CA GLU A 126 15.27 1.08 -2.93
C GLU A 126 15.94 0.98 -4.30
N HIS A 127 15.37 1.64 -5.31
CA HIS A 127 15.86 1.64 -6.67
C HIS A 127 16.40 3.02 -7.07
N ASP A 128 17.58 3.09 -7.68
CA ASP A 128 18.06 4.28 -8.39
C ASP A 128 18.21 3.96 -9.88
N PRO A 129 17.16 4.14 -10.69
CA PRO A 129 17.21 3.84 -12.11
C PRO A 129 18.02 4.86 -12.92
N SER A 130 18.38 6.00 -12.32
CA SER A 130 19.07 7.08 -13.00
C SER A 130 20.60 6.96 -12.96
N GLN A 131 21.16 6.52 -11.83
CA GLN A 131 22.59 6.34 -11.56
C GLN A 131 23.44 7.53 -12.05
N ILE A 132 22.96 8.76 -11.75
CA ILE A 132 23.61 9.98 -12.22
C ILE A 132 24.76 10.35 -11.28
N HIS A 133 25.93 10.59 -11.86
CA HIS A 133 27.10 11.00 -11.10
C HIS A 133 26.86 12.32 -10.36
N GLY A 134 27.18 12.38 -9.06
CA GLY A 134 26.99 13.53 -8.19
C GLY A 134 25.60 13.69 -7.56
N GLU A 135 24.68 12.75 -7.81
CA GLU A 135 23.40 12.70 -7.11
C GLU A 135 22.89 11.27 -6.97
N THR A 136 21.99 11.04 -6.03
CA THR A 136 21.22 9.82 -5.93
C THR A 136 19.75 10.11 -6.06
N ASN A 137 19.00 9.24 -6.75
CA ASN A 137 17.57 9.40 -6.99
C ASN A 137 16.87 8.09 -6.65
N HIS A 138 16.67 7.87 -5.35
CA HIS A 138 16.03 6.65 -4.86
C HIS A 138 14.52 6.70 -5.04
N PHE A 139 13.98 5.62 -5.57
CA PHE A 139 12.55 5.33 -5.58
C PHE A 139 12.30 4.14 -4.66
N ARG A 140 11.38 4.29 -3.71
CA ARG A 140 11.05 3.24 -2.75
C ARG A 140 9.57 3.19 -2.44
N TYR A 141 9.17 2.11 -1.80
CA TYR A 141 7.82 1.87 -1.36
C TYR A 141 7.76 1.85 0.18
N ARG A 142 6.69 2.43 0.72
CA ARG A 142 6.42 2.43 2.16
C ARG A 142 5.04 1.82 2.40
N PRO A 143 4.90 0.87 3.33
CA PRO A 143 3.59 0.34 3.68
C PRO A 143 2.61 1.44 4.07
N ARG A 144 1.37 1.31 3.65
CA ARG A 144 0.29 2.12 4.19
C ARG A 144 0.04 1.72 5.64
N PRO A 145 -0.37 2.65 6.52
CA PRO A 145 -0.57 2.33 7.92
C PRO A 145 -1.69 1.29 8.11
N TRP A 146 -2.72 1.33 7.27
CA TRP A 146 -3.84 0.40 7.36
C TRP A 146 -4.54 0.23 6.01
N HIS A 147 -5.22 -0.92 5.88
CA HIS A 147 -6.19 -1.23 4.83
C HIS A 147 -7.47 -1.73 5.47
N MET A 148 -8.62 -1.15 5.12
CA MET A 148 -9.90 -1.51 5.70
C MET A 148 -10.81 -2.20 4.69
N LEU A 149 -11.43 -3.29 5.12
CA LEU A 149 -12.51 -3.96 4.40
C LEU A 149 -13.84 -3.69 5.09
N ARG A 150 -14.78 -3.11 4.36
CA ARG A 150 -16.17 -2.92 4.80
C ARG A 150 -17.06 -3.99 4.19
N PHE A 151 -17.74 -4.75 5.04
CA PHE A 151 -18.68 -5.78 4.65
C PHE A 151 -20.11 -5.31 4.89
N SER A 152 -20.92 -5.32 3.82
CA SER A 152 -22.38 -5.11 3.86
C SER A 152 -23.15 -6.39 3.58
N GLU A 153 -22.45 -7.47 3.26
CA GLU A 153 -22.97 -8.80 2.97
C GLU A 153 -22.21 -9.86 3.77
N ALA A 154 -22.78 -11.08 3.84
CA ALA A 154 -22.16 -12.20 4.50
C ALA A 154 -20.78 -12.55 3.93
N TRP A 155 -19.89 -13.01 4.80
CA TRP A 155 -18.55 -13.46 4.41
C TRP A 155 -18.60 -14.86 3.80
N THR A 156 -18.88 -14.92 2.49
CA THR A 156 -19.01 -16.16 1.70
C THR A 156 -18.48 -15.96 0.28
N GLY A 157 -18.28 -17.03 -0.47
CA GLY A 157 -17.96 -17.00 -1.90
C GLY A 157 -16.77 -16.09 -2.23
N ASP A 158 -16.97 -15.21 -3.21
CA ASP A 158 -15.91 -14.31 -3.71
C ASP A 158 -15.43 -13.31 -2.65
N ASN A 159 -16.30 -12.90 -1.71
CA ASN A 159 -15.92 -12.02 -0.62
C ASN A 159 -14.91 -12.70 0.31
N ALA A 160 -15.09 -13.98 0.58
CA ALA A 160 -14.21 -14.76 1.43
C ALA A 160 -12.84 -14.98 0.78
N ILE A 161 -12.80 -15.29 -0.51
CA ILE A 161 -11.54 -15.46 -1.25
C ILE A 161 -10.83 -14.14 -1.38
N GLY A 162 -11.53 -13.10 -1.87
CA GLY A 162 -10.96 -11.79 -2.09
C GLY A 162 -10.36 -11.20 -0.82
N SER A 163 -11.09 -11.22 0.30
CA SER A 163 -10.58 -10.72 1.58
C SER A 163 -9.40 -11.54 2.12
N SER A 164 -9.34 -12.84 1.80
CA SER A 164 -8.21 -13.70 2.18
C SER A 164 -6.94 -13.35 1.41
N LEU A 165 -7.03 -13.07 0.11
CA LEU A 165 -5.91 -12.56 -0.69
C LEU A 165 -5.40 -11.23 -0.12
N ILE A 166 -6.29 -10.31 0.21
CA ILE A 166 -5.96 -9.02 0.83
C ILE A 166 -5.26 -9.22 2.17
N ALA A 167 -5.74 -10.15 3.01
CA ALA A 167 -5.09 -10.44 4.29
C ALA A 167 -3.66 -10.94 4.10
N LEU A 168 -3.41 -11.84 3.13
CA LEU A 168 -2.07 -12.31 2.81
C LEU A 168 -1.17 -11.16 2.31
N ALA A 169 -1.69 -10.27 1.46
CA ALA A 169 -0.98 -9.09 0.98
C ALA A 169 -0.60 -8.15 2.13
N CYS A 170 -1.56 -7.81 3.00
CA CYS A 170 -1.32 -6.96 4.16
C CYS A 170 -0.25 -7.54 5.09
N HIS A 171 -0.31 -8.85 5.38
CA HIS A 171 0.72 -9.52 6.19
C HIS A 171 2.09 -9.55 5.52
N THR A 172 2.14 -9.64 4.19
CA THR A 172 3.42 -9.63 3.46
C THR A 172 4.09 -8.27 3.53
N VAL A 173 3.35 -7.18 3.36
CA VAL A 173 3.94 -5.83 3.32
C VAL A 173 3.97 -5.13 4.69
N GLY A 174 3.32 -5.69 5.71
CA GLY A 174 3.25 -5.09 7.05
C GLY A 174 2.17 -3.99 7.21
N THR A 175 1.17 -3.94 6.33
CA THR A 175 0.02 -3.04 6.45
C THR A 175 -1.00 -3.62 7.42
N GLN A 176 -1.52 -2.81 8.36
CA GLN A 176 -2.55 -3.27 9.29
C GLN A 176 -3.87 -3.53 8.55
N LEU A 177 -4.40 -4.74 8.67
CA LEU A 177 -5.75 -5.07 8.17
C LEU A 177 -6.79 -4.74 9.22
N LEU A 178 -7.81 -3.95 8.83
CA LEU A 178 -8.98 -3.61 9.64
C LEU A 178 -10.24 -4.12 8.95
N LEU A 179 -11.18 -4.59 9.75
CA LEU A 179 -12.47 -5.08 9.26
C LEU A 179 -13.60 -4.27 9.88
N SER A 180 -14.58 -3.95 9.07
CA SER A 180 -15.82 -3.27 9.44
C SER A 180 -17.00 -4.02 8.85
N ALA A 181 -18.06 -4.24 9.61
CA ALA A 181 -19.27 -4.89 9.12
C ALA A 181 -20.52 -4.15 9.58
N ALA A 182 -21.57 -4.18 8.75
CA ALA A 182 -22.86 -3.56 9.06
C ALA A 182 -23.66 -4.37 10.09
N ALA A 183 -23.41 -5.69 10.15
CA ALA A 183 -24.07 -6.60 11.06
C ALA A 183 -23.11 -7.71 11.53
N PRO A 184 -23.38 -8.35 12.66
CA PRO A 184 -22.62 -9.50 13.13
C PRO A 184 -22.69 -10.65 12.12
N ASP A 185 -21.52 -11.29 11.88
CA ASP A 185 -21.38 -12.46 11.03
C ASP A 185 -20.36 -13.42 11.67
N GLN A 186 -20.79 -14.60 12.04
CA GLN A 186 -19.96 -15.60 12.71
C GLN A 186 -18.78 -16.07 11.84
N ALA A 187 -18.96 -16.17 10.51
CA ALA A 187 -17.91 -16.57 9.60
C ALA A 187 -16.86 -15.46 9.46
N LEU A 188 -17.30 -14.20 9.38
CA LEU A 188 -16.42 -13.04 9.38
C LEU A 188 -15.65 -12.88 10.70
N GLU A 189 -16.27 -13.16 11.85
CA GLU A 189 -15.57 -13.17 13.13
C GLU A 189 -14.47 -14.23 13.20
N LYS A 190 -14.72 -15.44 12.68
CA LYS A 190 -13.72 -16.49 12.57
C LYS A 190 -12.57 -16.08 11.63
N PHE A 191 -12.91 -15.46 10.49
CA PHE A 191 -11.93 -14.91 9.58
C PHE A 191 -11.06 -13.85 10.26
N ALA A 192 -11.68 -12.87 10.93
CA ALA A 192 -10.96 -11.81 11.66
C ALA A 192 -9.91 -12.37 12.64
N LYS A 193 -10.31 -13.36 13.43
CA LYS A 193 -9.41 -14.06 14.37
C LYS A 193 -8.29 -14.80 13.64
N SER A 194 -8.59 -15.44 12.50
CA SER A 194 -7.64 -16.22 11.72
C SER A 194 -6.55 -15.34 11.09
N VAL A 195 -6.90 -14.11 10.67
CA VAL A 195 -5.97 -13.14 10.07
C VAL A 195 -5.46 -12.10 11.07
N ARG A 196 -5.81 -12.22 12.36
CA ARG A 196 -5.44 -11.28 13.44
C ARG A 196 -5.86 -9.84 13.15
N ALA A 197 -6.99 -9.64 12.49
CA ALA A 197 -7.55 -8.34 12.21
C ALA A 197 -8.57 -7.91 13.27
N LYS A 198 -8.64 -6.61 13.56
CA LYS A 198 -9.69 -6.05 14.40
C LYS A 198 -10.96 -5.90 13.57
N LEU A 199 -12.05 -6.50 14.01
CA LEU A 199 -13.38 -6.36 13.45
C LEU A 199 -14.21 -5.39 14.31
N VAL A 200 -14.87 -4.44 13.66
CA VAL A 200 -15.82 -3.50 14.28
C VAL A 200 -17.17 -3.67 13.60
N ILE A 201 -18.22 -3.85 14.41
CA ILE A 201 -19.59 -3.82 13.92
C ILE A 201 -20.10 -2.39 14.13
N GLU A 202 -20.44 -1.72 13.05
CA GLU A 202 -20.77 -0.29 13.04
C GLU A 202 -21.66 0.07 11.87
N THR A 203 -22.44 1.14 11.98
CA THR A 203 -23.23 1.70 10.88
C THR A 203 -22.31 2.39 9.85
N SER A 204 -22.88 2.82 8.73
CA SER A 204 -22.12 3.60 7.73
C SER A 204 -21.73 4.99 8.25
N GLU A 205 -22.60 5.60 9.05
CA GLU A 205 -22.37 6.90 9.68
C GLU A 205 -21.22 6.83 10.70
N GLU A 206 -21.23 5.84 11.58
CA GLU A 206 -20.16 5.60 12.55
C GLU A 206 -18.82 5.31 11.85
N LEU A 207 -18.85 4.56 10.75
CA LEU A 207 -17.66 4.31 9.95
C LEU A 207 -17.13 5.62 9.32
N VAL A 208 -17.99 6.47 8.76
CA VAL A 208 -17.58 7.78 8.20
C VAL A 208 -16.93 8.65 9.27
N GLU A 209 -17.50 8.73 10.47
CA GLU A 209 -16.91 9.50 11.58
C GLU A 209 -15.52 8.97 11.94
N ARG A 210 -15.38 7.65 12.06
CA ARG A 210 -14.08 7.02 12.34
C ARG A 210 -13.05 7.27 11.24
N LEU A 211 -13.43 7.21 9.97
CA LEU A 211 -12.54 7.44 8.85
C LEU A 211 -12.00 8.87 8.76
N ARG A 212 -12.76 9.86 9.26
CA ARG A 212 -12.30 11.27 9.33
C ARG A 212 -11.08 11.46 10.22
N GLU A 213 -10.91 10.61 11.21
CA GLU A 213 -9.78 10.67 12.14
C GLU A 213 -8.58 9.82 11.67
N MET A 214 -8.75 9.01 10.61
CA MET A 214 -7.76 8.07 10.13
C MET A 214 -7.07 8.59 8.87
N GLU A 215 -5.73 8.59 8.86
CA GLU A 215 -4.92 9.05 7.72
C GLU A 215 -4.16 7.92 7.04
N GLY A 216 -3.94 8.06 5.74
CA GLY A 216 -2.92 7.33 4.97
C GLY A 216 -3.26 5.90 4.56
N GLY A 217 -4.42 5.38 4.93
CA GLY A 217 -4.85 4.04 4.55
C GLY A 217 -5.63 3.97 3.25
N THR A 218 -6.32 2.85 3.05
CA THR A 218 -7.24 2.61 1.91
C THR A 218 -8.47 1.84 2.39
N LEU A 219 -9.57 1.99 1.65
CA LEU A 219 -10.84 1.34 1.94
C LEU A 219 -11.29 0.49 0.74
N ARG A 220 -11.85 -0.69 1.00
CA ARG A 220 -12.50 -1.53 0.00
C ARG A 220 -13.84 -2.04 0.55
N PHE A 221 -14.84 -2.06 -0.32
CA PHE A 221 -16.18 -2.55 0.04
C PHE A 221 -16.42 -3.95 -0.50
N TYR A 222 -17.08 -4.78 0.31
CA TYR A 222 -17.69 -6.04 -0.06
C TYR A 222 -19.20 -5.97 0.15
N GLY A 223 -19.95 -6.17 -0.94
CA GLY A 223 -21.41 -6.07 -0.97
C GLY A 223 -21.95 -4.71 -1.41
N GLY A 224 -23.26 -4.63 -1.50
CA GLY A 224 -24.01 -3.43 -1.89
C GLY A 224 -24.02 -2.39 -0.77
N CYS A 225 -23.10 -1.44 -0.80
CA CYS A 225 -23.07 -0.30 0.10
C CYS A 225 -23.45 0.98 -0.64
N ASP A 226 -24.26 1.84 -0.03
CA ASP A 226 -24.46 3.20 -0.54
C ASP A 226 -23.16 4.00 -0.36
N ARG A 227 -22.42 4.12 -1.44
CA ARG A 227 -21.13 4.81 -1.47
C ARG A 227 -21.24 6.33 -1.46
N SER A 228 -22.43 6.89 -1.60
CA SER A 228 -22.63 8.34 -1.59
C SER A 228 -22.18 8.97 -0.27
N GLN A 229 -22.30 8.23 0.84
CA GLN A 229 -21.86 8.64 2.17
C GLN A 229 -20.32 8.73 2.30
N PHE A 230 -19.58 8.06 1.45
CA PHE A 230 -18.11 8.00 1.45
C PHE A 230 -17.49 8.93 0.40
N SER A 231 -18.05 10.11 0.25
CA SER A 231 -17.56 11.13 -0.67
C SER A 231 -16.28 11.81 -0.12
N PRO A 232 -15.47 12.46 -0.96
CA PRO A 232 -14.32 13.24 -0.50
C PRO A 232 -14.65 14.32 0.54
N SER A 233 -15.87 14.87 0.51
CA SER A 233 -16.35 15.81 1.53
C SER A 233 -16.62 15.15 2.90
N SER A 234 -16.87 13.85 2.91
CA SER A 234 -17.16 13.08 4.12
C SER A 234 -15.92 12.44 4.76
N ILE A 235 -15.04 11.86 3.94
CA ILE A 235 -13.89 11.05 4.40
C ILE A 235 -12.54 11.58 3.88
N GLY A 236 -12.51 12.79 3.30
CA GLY A 236 -11.28 13.35 2.70
C GLY A 236 -10.82 12.58 1.47
N ASN A 237 -9.53 12.68 1.17
CA ASN A 237 -8.91 12.03 -0.01
C ASN A 237 -8.55 10.55 0.23
N LEU A 238 -9.33 9.83 1.05
CA LEU A 238 -9.11 8.40 1.30
C LEU A 238 -9.37 7.59 0.02
N PRO A 239 -8.38 6.83 -0.50
CA PRO A 239 -8.59 6.01 -1.68
C PRO A 239 -9.56 4.86 -1.41
N ILE A 240 -10.61 4.76 -2.24
CA ILE A 240 -11.53 3.63 -2.26
C ILE A 240 -11.16 2.74 -3.43
N LEU A 241 -10.80 1.49 -3.13
CA LEU A 241 -10.40 0.52 -4.13
C LEU A 241 -11.63 -0.26 -4.63
N ASN A 242 -11.83 -0.28 -5.94
CA ASN A 242 -12.97 -0.93 -6.59
C ASN A 242 -12.58 -2.20 -7.36
N SER A 243 -11.28 -2.41 -7.61
CA SER A 243 -10.77 -3.58 -8.32
C SER A 243 -10.91 -4.86 -7.50
N SER A 244 -11.08 -5.99 -8.17
CA SER A 244 -10.94 -7.30 -7.55
C SER A 244 -9.52 -7.51 -7.02
N SER A 245 -9.38 -8.32 -5.96
CA SER A 245 -8.06 -8.72 -5.46
C SER A 245 -7.44 -9.79 -6.37
N LEU A 246 -6.14 -9.64 -6.63
CA LEU A 246 -5.39 -10.48 -7.54
C LEU A 246 -4.36 -11.33 -6.79
N ALA A 247 -4.10 -12.55 -7.27
CA ALA A 247 -3.01 -13.37 -6.75
C ALA A 247 -1.63 -12.89 -7.26
N ASN A 248 -1.61 -12.07 -8.32
CA ASN A 248 -0.36 -11.50 -8.84
C ASN A 248 0.15 -10.36 -7.95
N GLY A 249 1.25 -10.63 -7.23
CA GLY A 249 1.84 -9.68 -6.29
C GLY A 249 2.36 -8.40 -6.93
N ARG A 250 2.79 -8.44 -8.21
CA ARG A 250 3.30 -7.24 -8.90
C ARG A 250 2.25 -6.12 -8.97
N ILE A 251 0.98 -6.49 -9.06
CA ILE A 251 -0.14 -5.55 -9.17
C ILE A 251 -0.83 -5.39 -7.81
N GLU A 252 -1.14 -6.50 -7.13
CA GLU A 252 -1.92 -6.45 -5.89
C GLU A 252 -1.23 -5.64 -4.80
N LEU A 253 0.09 -5.82 -4.60
CA LEU A 253 0.80 -5.16 -3.50
C LEU A 253 0.83 -3.64 -3.61
N LEU A 254 0.69 -3.06 -4.80
CA LEU A 254 0.62 -1.61 -5.00
C LEU A 254 -0.55 -0.96 -4.23
N ASN A 255 -1.62 -1.69 -3.97
CA ASN A 255 -2.77 -1.21 -3.23
C ASN A 255 -2.47 -0.91 -1.75
N TYR A 256 -1.43 -1.52 -1.18
CA TYR A 256 -1.04 -1.44 0.23
C TYR A 256 0.23 -0.61 0.45
N LEU A 257 0.78 -0.04 -0.60
CA LEU A 257 2.05 0.68 -0.59
C LEU A 257 1.86 2.15 -0.99
N LYS A 258 2.78 2.98 -0.55
CA LYS A 258 2.94 4.38 -0.97
C LYS A 258 4.29 4.53 -1.63
N GLU A 259 4.33 5.18 -2.78
CA GLU A 259 5.57 5.47 -3.52
C GLU A 259 6.25 6.71 -2.96
N GLN A 260 7.56 6.66 -2.78
CA GLN A 260 8.38 7.78 -2.34
C GLN A 260 9.60 7.96 -3.25
N SER A 261 9.82 9.19 -3.70
CA SER A 261 11.05 9.60 -4.39
C SER A 261 11.94 10.38 -3.43
N ILE A 262 13.21 10.02 -3.34
CA ILE A 262 14.21 10.71 -2.52
C ILE A 262 15.35 11.10 -3.43
N SER A 263 15.59 12.42 -3.58
CA SER A 263 16.65 12.94 -4.42
C SER A 263 17.66 13.67 -3.55
N GLU A 264 18.93 13.29 -3.68
CA GLU A 264 20.03 13.84 -2.90
C GLU A 264 21.15 14.33 -3.82
N THR A 265 21.68 15.51 -3.52
CA THR A 265 22.89 16.02 -4.16
C THR A 265 24.09 15.66 -3.28
N VAL A 266 24.99 14.83 -3.78
CA VAL A 266 26.15 14.30 -3.03
C VAL A 266 27.46 15.03 -3.34
N HIS A 267 27.43 16.10 -4.14
CA HIS A 267 28.60 16.93 -4.40
C HIS A 267 28.49 18.31 -3.74
N ARG A 268 29.63 18.90 -3.43
CA ARG A 268 29.78 20.26 -2.87
C ARG A 268 30.47 21.18 -3.85
N TYR A 269 29.92 22.37 -4.07
CA TYR A 269 30.57 23.42 -4.86
C TYR A 269 31.12 22.97 -6.24
N GLY A 270 30.35 22.04 -6.87
CA GLY A 270 30.77 21.49 -8.16
C GLY A 270 31.84 20.40 -8.10
N ASN A 271 32.37 20.07 -6.92
CA ASN A 271 33.28 18.95 -6.74
C ASN A 271 32.49 17.67 -6.42
N LEU A 272 32.74 16.64 -7.17
CA LEU A 272 32.19 15.31 -6.90
C LEU A 272 33.12 14.59 -5.92
N PHE A 273 32.54 13.94 -4.92
CA PHE A 273 33.29 13.00 -4.08
C PHE A 273 33.32 11.65 -4.80
N GLU A 274 34.51 11.10 -4.97
CA GLU A 274 34.73 9.74 -5.45
C GLU A 274 34.29 8.69 -4.43
#